data_153d19bb02cbc49c41ba3f6cdaba78aa
#
_entry.id   153d19bb02cbc49c41ba3f6cdaba78aa
#
_cell.length_a   1.000
_cell.length_b   1.000
_cell.length_c   1.000
_cell.angle_alpha   90.00
_cell.angle_beta   90.00
_cell.angle_gamma   90.00
#
_symmetry.space_group_name_H-M   'P 1'
#
loop_
_entity.id
_entity.type
_entity.pdbx_description
1 polymer ?
#
loop_
_entity_poly.entity_id
_entity_poly.type
_entity_poly.pdbx_seq_one_letter_code
_entity_poly.pdbx_strand_id
1 'polypeptide(L)'
;MSEKEIENDKQQALDKEEKENEQIREMGELTLDQNVKRHRIELLTIIGEVEGHDAAPSQSKTTKYEHVLPKLAMIEDDENVEGLLILLNTVGGDVEAGLAIAEMIASLSIPTVSLVLGGGHSIGVPMAVSADYSFAVPSATMVIH
;
A
#
# COMPACT_ATOMS: atom_id res chain seq x y z
N MET A 1 -33.87 22.14 -10.20
CA MET A 1 -32.84 21.36 -10.91
C MET A 1 -33.41 20.95 -12.26
N SER A 2 -32.75 21.32 -13.34
CA SER A 2 -33.23 20.97 -14.69
C SER A 2 -32.88 19.53 -15.04
N GLU A 3 -33.63 18.90 -15.97
CA GLU A 3 -33.35 17.54 -16.45
C GLU A 3 -31.92 17.40 -16.98
N LYS A 4 -31.35 18.46 -17.57
CA LYS A 4 -29.97 18.51 -18.05
C LYS A 4 -28.92 18.48 -16.93
N GLU A 5 -29.19 19.04 -15.76
CA GLU A 5 -28.29 19.00 -14.61
C GLU A 5 -28.27 17.59 -14.01
N ILE A 6 -29.42 16.93 -13.94
CA ILE A 6 -29.54 15.54 -13.45
C ILE A 6 -28.79 14.55 -14.38
N GLU A 7 -28.89 14.77 -15.68
CA GLU A 7 -28.25 13.92 -16.69
C GLU A 7 -26.72 14.11 -16.69
N ASN A 8 -26.27 15.35 -16.50
CA ASN A 8 -24.85 15.66 -16.39
C ASN A 8 -24.21 15.05 -15.11
N ASP A 9 -24.91 15.14 -13.98
CA ASP A 9 -24.45 14.53 -12.71
C ASP A 9 -24.36 13.01 -12.80
N LYS A 10 -25.34 12.37 -13.49
CA LYS A 10 -25.29 10.92 -13.72
C LYS A 10 -24.11 10.52 -14.62
N GLN A 11 -23.86 11.28 -15.67
CA GLN A 11 -22.73 10.99 -16.57
C GLN A 11 -21.38 11.15 -15.86
N GLN A 12 -21.22 12.19 -15.05
CA GLN A 12 -19.99 12.39 -14.26
C GLN A 12 -19.78 11.26 -13.24
N ALA A 13 -20.84 10.75 -12.63
CA ALA A 13 -20.75 9.62 -11.69
C ALA A 13 -20.33 8.33 -12.40
N LEU A 14 -20.86 8.05 -13.61
CA LEU A 14 -20.47 6.89 -14.41
C LEU A 14 -19.02 6.95 -14.86
N ASP A 15 -18.56 8.10 -15.39
CA ASP A 15 -17.19 8.30 -15.85
C ASP A 15 -16.17 8.14 -14.69
N LYS A 16 -16.58 8.50 -13.48
CA LYS A 16 -15.78 8.35 -12.28
C LYS A 16 -15.66 6.87 -11.86
N GLU A 17 -16.77 6.15 -11.87
CA GLU A 17 -16.80 4.72 -11.55
C GLU A 17 -15.96 3.90 -12.54
N GLU A 18 -15.99 4.25 -13.83
CA GLU A 18 -15.14 3.61 -14.84
C GLU A 18 -13.65 3.85 -14.58
N LYS A 19 -13.25 5.08 -14.25
CA LYS A 19 -11.84 5.42 -13.91
C LYS A 19 -11.35 4.71 -12.65
N GLU A 20 -12.18 4.62 -11.62
CA GLU A 20 -11.86 3.90 -10.39
C GLU A 20 -11.67 2.40 -10.64
N ASN A 21 -12.56 1.80 -11.45
CA ASN A 21 -12.45 0.40 -11.85
C ASN A 21 -11.21 0.11 -12.69
N GLU A 22 -10.79 1.04 -13.54
CA GLU A 22 -9.58 0.94 -14.34
C GLU A 22 -8.32 1.02 -13.47
N GLN A 23 -8.28 1.91 -12.48
CA GLN A 23 -7.20 2.01 -11.51
C GLN A 23 -7.06 0.74 -10.66
N ILE A 24 -8.18 0.14 -10.24
CA ILE A 24 -8.17 -1.14 -9.49
C ILE A 24 -7.60 -2.27 -10.35
N ARG A 25 -7.94 -2.31 -11.65
CA ARG A 25 -7.44 -3.33 -12.58
C ARG A 25 -5.95 -3.21 -12.87
N GLU A 26 -5.45 -2.01 -13.03
CA GLU A 26 -4.08 -1.77 -13.47
C GLU A 26 -3.08 -1.68 -12.31
N MET A 27 -3.47 -1.05 -11.20
CA MET A 27 -2.56 -0.72 -10.11
C MET A 27 -2.94 -1.35 -8.77
N GLY A 28 -4.12 -1.95 -8.67
CA GLY A 28 -4.64 -2.45 -7.38
C GLY A 28 -4.87 -1.33 -6.36
N GLU A 29 -4.97 -0.10 -6.81
CA GLU A 29 -5.17 1.08 -5.96
C GLU A 29 -6.54 1.69 -6.20
N LEU A 30 -7.23 1.99 -5.11
CA LEU A 30 -8.49 2.72 -5.13
C LEU A 30 -8.32 4.04 -4.40
N THR A 31 -8.54 5.15 -5.10
CA THR A 31 -8.67 6.46 -4.45
C THR A 31 -10.11 6.66 -4.01
N LEU A 32 -10.35 6.60 -2.71
CA LEU A 32 -11.69 6.82 -2.15
C LEU A 32 -12.14 8.26 -2.33
N ASP A 33 -13.41 8.45 -2.72
CA ASP A 33 -13.98 9.77 -2.96
C ASP A 33 -13.95 10.67 -1.73
N GLN A 34 -13.47 11.89 -1.92
CA GLN A 34 -13.23 12.86 -0.86
C GLN A 34 -14.45 13.74 -0.51
N ASN A 35 -15.60 13.57 -1.16
CA ASN A 35 -16.81 14.37 -0.90
C ASN A 35 -17.54 14.06 0.41
N VAL A 36 -17.06 13.07 1.15
CA VAL A 36 -17.47 12.78 2.53
C VAL A 36 -16.28 13.11 3.40
N LYS A 37 -16.46 13.68 4.60
CA LYS A 37 -15.40 13.87 5.59
C LYS A 37 -14.75 12.52 5.92
N ARG A 38 -13.83 12.09 5.07
CA ARG A 38 -13.06 10.86 5.23
C ARG A 38 -11.61 11.23 5.47
N HIS A 39 -10.97 10.45 6.31
CA HIS A 39 -9.53 10.52 6.49
C HIS A 39 -8.83 10.10 5.19
N ARG A 40 -7.79 10.82 4.82
CA ARG A 40 -6.94 10.44 3.69
C ARG A 40 -5.91 9.43 4.17
N ILE A 41 -6.21 8.16 3.95
CA ILE A 41 -5.34 7.03 4.26
C ILE A 41 -4.68 6.55 2.97
N GLU A 42 -3.36 6.55 2.96
CA GLU A 42 -2.59 5.98 1.85
C GLU A 42 -2.42 4.48 2.05
N LEU A 43 -2.28 3.77 0.94
CA LEU A 43 -2.08 2.32 0.91
C LEU A 43 -0.70 2.00 0.34
N LEU A 44 0.04 1.17 1.06
CA LEU A 44 1.26 0.53 0.58
C LEU A 44 1.05 -0.98 0.57
N THR A 45 1.34 -1.62 -0.56
CA THR A 45 1.32 -3.08 -0.66
C THR A 45 2.73 -3.63 -0.77
N ILE A 46 3.03 -4.67 0.01
CA ILE A 46 4.28 -5.44 -0.05
C ILE A 46 3.89 -6.88 -0.37
N ILE A 47 3.93 -7.21 -1.65
CA ILE A 47 3.43 -8.47 -2.18
C ILE A 47 4.53 -9.16 -2.99
N GLY A 48 4.67 -10.47 -2.76
CA GLY A 48 5.69 -11.29 -3.40
C GLY A 48 7.06 -11.15 -2.77
N GLU A 49 8.10 -11.33 -3.55
CA GLU A 49 9.48 -11.22 -3.10
C GLU A 49 9.92 -9.76 -2.98
N VAL A 50 10.65 -9.42 -1.94
CA VAL A 50 11.26 -8.08 -1.80
C VAL A 50 12.52 -8.03 -2.64
N GLU A 51 12.47 -7.24 -3.70
CA GLU A 51 13.55 -7.07 -4.66
C GLU A 51 14.46 -5.91 -4.24
N GLY A 52 15.75 -6.18 -4.19
CA GLY A 52 16.79 -5.22 -3.83
C GLY A 52 17.62 -4.76 -5.03
N HIS A 53 18.95 -4.86 -4.91
CA HIS A 53 19.86 -4.46 -5.98
C HIS A 53 19.85 -5.41 -7.18
N ASP A 54 19.60 -6.69 -6.92
CA ASP A 54 19.52 -7.70 -7.96
C ASP A 54 18.05 -7.88 -8.39
N ALA A 55 17.84 -7.93 -9.70
CA ALA A 55 16.52 -8.17 -10.24
C ALA A 55 16.10 -9.64 -10.01
N ALA A 56 14.89 -9.83 -9.50
CA ALA A 56 14.31 -11.16 -9.40
C ALA A 56 13.98 -11.74 -10.79
N PRO A 57 13.81 -13.07 -10.91
CA PRO A 57 13.39 -13.67 -12.17
C PRO A 57 12.12 -13.01 -12.73
N SER A 58 12.05 -12.83 -14.03
CA SER A 58 10.97 -12.09 -14.73
C SER A 58 9.55 -12.64 -14.49
N GLN A 59 9.44 -13.88 -14.00
CA GLN A 59 8.16 -14.52 -13.71
C GLN A 59 7.76 -14.37 -12.22
N SER A 60 8.62 -13.84 -11.37
CA SER A 60 8.34 -13.62 -9.95
C SER A 60 7.55 -12.34 -9.75
N LYS A 61 6.56 -12.40 -8.88
CA LYS A 61 5.94 -11.18 -8.37
C LYS A 61 6.84 -10.57 -7.31
N THR A 62 7.15 -9.29 -7.44
CA THR A 62 8.10 -8.60 -6.56
C THR A 62 7.56 -7.27 -6.07
N THR A 63 8.07 -6.85 -4.92
CA THR A 63 7.98 -5.48 -4.44
C THR A 63 9.37 -4.87 -4.54
N LYS A 64 9.49 -3.81 -5.31
CA LYS A 64 10.77 -3.13 -5.57
C LYS A 64 10.98 -2.02 -4.56
N TYR A 65 12.02 -2.13 -3.75
CA TYR A 65 12.29 -1.16 -2.70
C TYR A 65 12.57 0.25 -3.25
N GLU A 66 13.16 0.38 -4.43
CA GLU A 66 13.39 1.65 -5.11
C GLU A 66 12.10 2.36 -5.55
N HIS A 67 10.98 1.66 -5.57
CA HIS A 67 9.64 2.25 -5.78
C HIS A 67 8.95 2.55 -4.45
N VAL A 68 9.22 1.76 -3.42
CA VAL A 68 8.61 1.92 -2.09
C VAL A 68 9.18 3.12 -1.35
N LEU A 69 10.52 3.29 -1.33
CA LEU A 69 11.15 4.37 -0.58
C LEU A 69 10.72 5.77 -1.04
N PRO A 70 10.68 6.10 -2.34
CA PRO A 70 10.16 7.38 -2.80
C PRO A 70 8.68 7.60 -2.45
N LYS A 71 7.86 6.55 -2.53
CA LYS A 71 6.45 6.62 -2.13
C LYS A 71 6.31 6.98 -0.64
N LEU A 72 7.07 6.36 0.23
CA LEU A 72 7.08 6.66 1.67
C LEU A 72 7.55 8.10 1.95
N ALA A 73 8.56 8.57 1.23
CA ALA A 73 9.04 9.95 1.35
C ALA A 73 7.97 10.97 0.90
N MET A 74 7.24 10.68 -0.17
CA MET A 74 6.14 11.53 -0.63
C MET A 74 4.97 11.54 0.36
N ILE A 75 4.67 10.41 1.00
CA ILE A 75 3.64 10.30 2.03
C ILE A 75 4.01 11.16 3.24
N GLU A 76 5.26 11.13 3.68
CA GLU A 76 5.74 11.97 4.79
C GLU A 76 5.66 13.47 4.49
N ASP A 77 5.93 13.87 3.24
CA ASP A 77 5.91 15.26 2.82
C ASP A 77 4.49 15.82 2.56
N ASP A 78 3.49 14.95 2.39
CA ASP A 78 2.12 15.36 2.10
C ASP A 78 1.32 15.60 3.39
N GLU A 79 1.12 16.88 3.73
CA GLU A 79 0.37 17.31 4.91
C GLU A 79 -1.11 16.85 4.94
N ASN A 80 -1.65 16.44 3.79
CA ASN A 80 -3.04 15.95 3.71
C ASN A 80 -3.18 14.47 4.04
N VAL A 81 -2.09 13.71 4.05
CA VAL A 81 -2.11 12.30 4.42
C VAL A 81 -2.19 12.16 5.94
N GLU A 82 -3.20 11.45 6.41
CA GLU A 82 -3.51 11.29 7.85
C GLU A 82 -3.09 9.92 8.39
N GLY A 83 -2.74 8.98 7.53
CA GLY A 83 -2.30 7.65 7.94
C GLY A 83 -1.86 6.79 6.77
N LEU A 84 -1.16 5.71 7.08
CA LEU A 84 -0.69 4.71 6.13
C LEU A 84 -1.16 3.32 6.54
N LEU A 85 -1.81 2.61 5.63
CA LEU A 85 -2.10 1.19 5.74
C LEU A 85 -1.12 0.39 4.88
N ILE A 86 -0.45 -0.58 5.49
CA ILE A 86 0.51 -1.45 4.82
C ILE A 86 -0.06 -2.86 4.77
N LEU A 87 -0.32 -3.36 3.57
CA LEU A 87 -0.75 -4.75 3.35
C LEU A 87 0.46 -5.59 2.98
N LEU A 88 0.68 -6.69 3.71
CA LEU A 88 1.78 -7.59 3.48
C LEU A 88 1.28 -8.99 3.09
N ASN A 89 1.83 -9.49 2.01
CA ASN A 89 1.80 -10.91 1.64
C ASN A 89 3.11 -11.24 0.93
N THR A 90 4.15 -11.48 1.71
CA THR A 90 5.52 -11.63 1.21
C THR A 90 6.21 -12.88 1.76
N VAL A 91 7.03 -13.47 0.93
CA VAL A 91 7.95 -14.57 1.31
C VAL A 91 9.26 -14.04 1.89
N GLY A 92 9.46 -12.73 1.92
CA GLY A 92 10.72 -12.09 2.23
C GLY A 92 11.48 -11.72 0.96
N GLY A 93 12.80 -11.74 1.03
CA GLY A 93 13.67 -11.42 -0.11
C GLY A 93 14.95 -10.71 0.33
N ASP A 94 15.34 -9.65 -0.37
CA ASP A 94 16.55 -8.90 -0.07
C ASP A 94 16.48 -8.25 1.33
N VAL A 95 17.46 -8.58 2.16
CA VAL A 95 17.48 -8.15 3.58
C VAL A 95 17.73 -6.66 3.70
N GLU A 96 18.67 -6.11 2.96
CA GLU A 96 18.98 -4.67 3.01
C GLU A 96 17.80 -3.83 2.52
N ALA A 97 17.17 -4.25 1.45
CA ALA A 97 15.97 -3.59 0.92
C ALA A 97 14.81 -3.64 1.91
N GLY A 98 14.55 -4.79 2.51
CA GLY A 98 13.49 -4.95 3.52
C GLY A 98 13.76 -4.14 4.78
N LEU A 99 15.01 -4.07 5.25
CA LEU A 99 15.40 -3.21 6.38
C LEU A 99 15.23 -1.74 6.03
N ALA A 100 15.62 -1.31 4.84
CA ALA A 100 15.42 0.07 4.40
C ALA A 100 13.95 0.48 4.41
N ILE A 101 13.07 -0.40 3.93
CA ILE A 101 11.62 -0.19 3.98
C ILE A 101 11.12 -0.12 5.43
N ALA A 102 11.53 -1.05 6.29
CA ALA A 102 11.12 -1.09 7.69
C ALA A 102 11.55 0.19 8.44
N GLU A 103 12.78 0.64 8.25
CA GLU A 103 13.32 1.87 8.84
C GLU A 103 12.55 3.11 8.35
N MET A 104 12.23 3.17 7.06
CA MET A 104 11.43 4.26 6.50
C MET A 104 10.01 4.29 7.10
N ILE A 105 9.35 3.13 7.23
CA ILE A 105 8.03 3.03 7.87
C ILE A 105 8.11 3.52 9.31
N ALA A 106 9.09 3.05 10.07
CA ALA A 106 9.29 3.44 11.47
C ALA A 106 9.58 4.94 11.64
N SER A 107 10.12 5.60 10.62
CA SER A 107 10.47 7.03 10.66
C SER A 107 9.31 7.97 10.32
N LEU A 108 8.19 7.45 9.79
CA LEU A 108 7.04 8.29 9.43
C LEU A 108 6.42 8.95 10.65
N SER A 109 6.04 10.22 10.50
CA SER A 109 5.39 10.99 11.56
C SER A 109 3.86 10.76 11.65
N ILE A 110 3.27 10.22 10.59
CA ILE A 110 1.84 9.88 10.54
C ILE A 110 1.58 8.50 11.18
N PRO A 111 0.35 8.22 11.65
CA PRO A 111 -0.03 6.90 12.13
C PRO A 111 0.12 5.83 11.05
N THR A 112 0.72 4.71 11.38
CA THR A 112 0.95 3.58 10.48
C THR A 112 0.34 2.30 11.03
N VAL A 113 -0.29 1.53 10.17
CA VAL A 113 -0.88 0.22 10.48
C VAL A 113 -0.43 -0.79 9.45
N SER A 114 0.07 -1.92 9.90
CA SER A 114 0.34 -3.06 9.03
C SER A 114 -0.71 -4.15 9.20
N LEU A 115 -1.03 -4.83 8.11
CA LEU A 115 -1.91 -5.98 8.09
C LEU A 115 -1.28 -7.10 7.26
N VAL A 116 -0.96 -8.20 7.90
CA VAL A 116 -0.43 -9.40 7.23
C VAL A 116 -1.59 -10.24 6.72
N LEU A 117 -1.66 -10.38 5.39
CA LEU A 117 -2.65 -11.15 4.65
C LEU A 117 -1.96 -12.33 3.97
N GLY A 118 -1.92 -13.49 4.60
CA GLY A 118 -1.19 -14.64 4.09
C GLY A 118 0.19 -14.80 4.71
N GLY A 119 1.27 -14.41 4.03
CA GLY A 119 2.63 -14.54 4.52
C GLY A 119 3.29 -13.23 4.94
N GLY A 120 4.00 -13.25 6.07
CA GLY A 120 4.92 -12.18 6.46
C GLY A 120 6.25 -12.80 6.87
N HIS A 121 6.95 -13.46 5.91
CA HIS A 121 8.08 -14.32 6.22
C HIS A 121 9.42 -13.59 6.12
N SER A 122 10.42 -14.09 6.85
CA SER A 122 11.81 -13.59 6.79
C SER A 122 11.87 -12.09 7.03
N ILE A 123 12.43 -11.31 6.10
CA ILE A 123 12.49 -9.85 6.19
C ILE A 123 11.10 -9.16 6.16
N GLY A 124 10.05 -9.89 5.81
CA GLY A 124 8.66 -9.43 5.94
C GLY A 124 8.25 -9.15 7.39
N VAL A 125 8.85 -9.87 8.36
CA VAL A 125 8.56 -9.68 9.79
C VAL A 125 8.98 -8.29 10.28
N PRO A 126 10.21 -7.82 10.11
CA PRO A 126 10.60 -6.46 10.47
C PRO A 126 9.74 -5.40 9.79
N MET A 127 9.40 -5.56 8.52
CA MET A 127 8.51 -4.62 7.83
C MET A 127 7.11 -4.58 8.45
N ALA A 128 6.56 -5.72 8.83
CA ALA A 128 5.25 -5.77 9.48
C ALA A 128 5.25 -5.09 10.86
N VAL A 129 6.28 -5.31 11.67
CA VAL A 129 6.33 -4.77 13.04
C VAL A 129 6.90 -3.35 13.13
N SER A 130 7.35 -2.78 12.03
CA SER A 130 7.85 -1.39 11.97
C SER A 130 6.73 -0.34 12.02
N ALA A 131 5.49 -0.72 11.73
CA ALA A 131 4.32 0.14 11.87
C ALA A 131 3.97 0.37 13.34
N ASP A 132 3.24 1.46 13.64
CA ASP A 132 2.78 1.75 15.00
C ASP A 132 1.86 0.65 15.54
N TYR A 133 1.03 0.08 14.67
CA TYR A 133 0.14 -1.05 14.98
C TYR A 133 0.29 -2.13 13.92
N SER A 134 0.41 -3.38 14.37
CA SER A 134 0.59 -4.54 13.50
C SER A 134 -0.51 -5.56 13.74
N PHE A 135 -1.15 -6.00 12.67
CA PHE A 135 -2.21 -7.00 12.70
C PHE A 135 -1.88 -8.14 11.73
N ALA A 136 -2.36 -9.31 12.07
CA ALA A 136 -2.34 -10.48 11.18
C ALA A 136 -3.73 -11.11 11.18
N VAL A 137 -4.21 -11.49 9.99
CA VAL A 137 -5.47 -12.23 9.88
C VAL A 137 -5.29 -13.66 10.42
N PRO A 138 -6.37 -14.36 10.83
CA PRO A 138 -6.26 -15.68 11.45
C PRO A 138 -5.54 -16.74 10.58
N SER A 139 -5.61 -16.62 9.26
CA SER A 139 -4.92 -17.51 8.32
C SER A 139 -3.49 -17.10 7.99
N ALA A 140 -3.03 -15.94 8.48
CA ALA A 140 -1.68 -15.45 8.20
C ALA A 140 -0.62 -16.28 8.96
N THR A 141 0.54 -16.40 8.34
CA THR A 141 1.72 -17.03 8.94
C THR A 141 2.91 -16.10 8.87
N MET A 142 3.72 -16.10 9.92
CA MET A 142 4.96 -15.32 9.99
C MET A 142 6.09 -16.26 10.48
N VAL A 143 7.16 -16.31 9.71
CA VAL A 143 8.31 -17.15 10.01
C VAL A 143 9.58 -16.32 9.99
N ILE A 144 10.30 -16.36 11.09
CA ILE A 144 11.64 -15.76 11.24
C ILE A 144 12.67 -16.88 11.12
N HIS A 145 13.72 -16.63 10.37
CA HIS A 145 14.81 -17.59 10.22
C HIS A 145 16.16 -16.90 10.08
#